data_5afde6ad02e45cef86b825b6dd99c970
#
_entry.id   5afde6ad02e45cef86b825b6dd99c970
#
_cell.length_a   1.000
_cell.length_b   1.000
_cell.length_c   1.000
_cell.angle_alpha   90.00
_cell.angle_beta   90.00
_cell.angle_gamma   90.00
#
_symmetry.space_group_name_H-M   'P 1'
#
loop_
_entity.id
_entity.type
_entity.pdbx_description
1 polymer ?
#
loop_
_entity_poly.entity_id
_entity_poly.type
_entity_poly.pdbx_seq_one_letter_code
_entity_poly.pdbx_strand_id
1 'polypeptide(L)'
;MITAQAFSTIRAIPRCAWNDCFPAALEDWDFYVAVENAAIDDFKWRYLAVYDDETLVAVAAAFITYYRLDTTVSGAGKRFTERLERLWPGVLRLQLYAIGSPVAERCDAGIASHVPQGQRRLVIKH
;
A
#
# COMPACT_ATOMS: atom_id res chain seq x y z
N MET A 1 -16.90 -17.24 -5.14
CA MET A 1 -16.01 -17.39 -3.93
C MET A 1 -15.08 -16.19 -3.87
N ILE A 2 -15.09 -15.48 -2.75
CA ILE A 2 -14.27 -14.27 -2.60
C ILE A 2 -12.84 -14.67 -2.28
N THR A 3 -11.88 -14.15 -3.06
CA THR A 3 -10.44 -14.34 -2.87
C THR A 3 -9.73 -13.00 -2.88
N ALA A 4 -8.70 -12.85 -2.04
CA ALA A 4 -7.84 -11.68 -2.02
C ALA A 4 -6.43 -12.05 -2.49
N GLN A 5 -5.85 -11.21 -3.33
CA GLN A 5 -4.51 -11.39 -3.87
C GLN A 5 -3.69 -10.10 -3.68
N ALA A 6 -2.39 -10.26 -3.48
CA ALA A 6 -1.45 -9.15 -3.39
C ALA A 6 -0.43 -9.23 -4.52
N PHE A 7 -0.27 -8.13 -5.25
CA PHE A 7 0.66 -8.00 -6.36
C PHE A 7 1.80 -7.04 -6.01
N SER A 8 2.98 -7.29 -6.55
CA SER A 8 4.16 -6.44 -6.36
C SER A 8 4.28 -5.30 -7.39
N THR A 9 3.44 -5.31 -8.41
CA THR A 9 3.38 -4.29 -9.46
C THR A 9 1.95 -4.03 -9.87
N ILE A 10 1.61 -2.77 -10.14
CA ILE A 10 0.29 -2.39 -10.65
C ILE A 10 -0.01 -3.02 -12.01
N ARG A 11 1.04 -3.30 -12.78
CA ARG A 11 0.93 -3.91 -14.12
C ARG A 11 0.32 -5.31 -14.12
N ALA A 12 0.25 -5.96 -12.96
CA ALA A 12 -0.44 -7.24 -12.80
C ALA A 12 -1.98 -7.10 -12.78
N ILE A 13 -2.49 -5.87 -12.58
CA ILE A 13 -3.93 -5.58 -12.58
C ILE A 13 -4.26 -4.81 -13.86
N PRO A 14 -5.29 -5.22 -14.62
CA PRO A 14 -5.69 -4.50 -15.83
C PRO A 14 -6.05 -3.03 -15.53
N ARG A 15 -5.53 -2.10 -16.36
CA ARG A 15 -5.75 -0.66 -16.20
C ARG A 15 -7.22 -0.28 -16.10
N CYS A 16 -8.06 -0.84 -16.98
CA CYS A 16 -9.50 -0.57 -16.98
C CYS A 16 -10.17 -1.02 -15.68
N ALA A 17 -9.78 -2.18 -15.13
CA ALA A 17 -10.35 -2.72 -13.91
C ALA A 17 -9.95 -1.89 -12.68
N TRP A 18 -8.69 -1.44 -12.60
CA TRP A 18 -8.24 -0.53 -11.54
C TRP A 18 -8.99 0.80 -11.59
N ASN A 19 -9.02 1.44 -12.77
CA ASN A 19 -9.63 2.76 -12.92
C ASN A 19 -11.16 2.74 -12.75
N ASP A 20 -11.83 1.61 -13.03
CA ASP A 20 -13.26 1.44 -12.71
C ASP A 20 -13.53 1.50 -11.21
N CYS A 21 -12.59 1.02 -10.39
CA CYS A 21 -12.69 1.09 -8.94
C CYS A 21 -12.47 2.50 -8.38
N PHE A 22 -11.76 3.37 -9.12
CA PHE A 22 -11.40 4.74 -8.71
C PHE A 22 -11.82 5.77 -9.77
N PRO A 23 -13.11 5.96 -10.02
CA PRO A 23 -13.57 6.90 -11.04
C PRO A 23 -13.13 8.32 -10.70
N ALA A 24 -12.45 8.98 -11.64
CA ALA A 24 -11.92 10.34 -11.52
C ALA A 24 -10.90 10.58 -10.39
N ALA A 25 -10.24 9.54 -9.89
CA ALA A 25 -9.16 9.69 -8.94
C ALA A 25 -7.89 10.20 -9.65
N LEU A 26 -7.13 11.07 -8.98
CA LEU A 26 -5.82 11.52 -9.46
C LEU A 26 -4.78 10.39 -9.38
N GLU A 27 -4.94 9.50 -8.40
CA GLU A 27 -4.10 8.32 -8.20
C GLU A 27 -4.68 7.13 -8.98
N ASP A 28 -4.69 7.27 -10.31
CA ASP A 28 -5.12 6.23 -11.22
C ASP A 28 -4.01 5.18 -11.48
N TRP A 29 -4.25 4.26 -12.38
CA TRP A 29 -3.29 3.22 -12.73
C TRP A 29 -1.97 3.79 -13.28
N ASP A 30 -2.03 4.85 -14.09
CA ASP A 30 -0.84 5.48 -14.68
C ASP A 30 -0.01 6.22 -13.62
N PHE A 31 -0.65 6.79 -12.61
CA PHE A 31 0.02 7.36 -11.44
C PHE A 31 0.90 6.30 -10.75
N TYR A 32 0.35 5.12 -10.45
CA TYR A 32 1.13 4.06 -9.79
C TYR A 32 2.24 3.51 -10.68
N VAL A 33 2.05 3.44 -12.00
CA VAL A 33 3.14 3.12 -12.93
C VAL A 33 4.27 4.14 -12.83
N ALA A 34 3.96 5.43 -12.77
CA ALA A 34 4.96 6.49 -12.64
C ALA A 34 5.70 6.41 -11.30
N VAL A 35 4.99 6.12 -10.22
CA VAL A 35 5.59 5.98 -8.88
C VAL A 35 6.50 4.75 -8.80
N GLU A 36 6.12 3.62 -9.39
CA GLU A 36 6.99 2.45 -9.50
C GLU A 36 8.27 2.76 -10.27
N ASN A 37 8.14 3.48 -11.40
CA ASN A 37 9.29 3.87 -12.23
C ASN A 37 10.22 4.87 -11.54
N ALA A 38 9.71 5.67 -10.60
CA ALA A 38 10.52 6.58 -9.78
C ALA A 38 11.46 5.84 -8.83
N ALA A 39 11.24 4.55 -8.58
CA ALA A 39 12.08 3.66 -7.78
C ALA A 39 12.52 4.30 -6.45
N ILE A 40 11.54 4.81 -5.68
CA ILE A 40 11.80 5.45 -4.39
C ILE A 40 12.40 4.43 -3.43
N ASP A 41 13.59 4.70 -2.92
CA ASP A 41 14.28 3.85 -1.96
C ASP A 41 13.43 3.65 -0.69
N ASP A 42 13.55 2.45 -0.11
CA ASP A 42 12.84 2.03 1.11
C ASP A 42 11.31 1.87 0.97
N PHE A 43 10.73 2.08 -0.23
CA PHE A 43 9.32 1.81 -0.50
C PHE A 43 9.16 0.58 -1.39
N LYS A 44 8.34 -0.38 -0.93
CA LYS A 44 7.93 -1.54 -1.72
C LYS A 44 6.42 -1.50 -1.90
N TRP A 45 5.99 -1.20 -3.10
CA TRP A 45 4.57 -1.15 -3.43
C TRP A 45 3.93 -2.53 -3.39
N ARG A 46 2.67 -2.54 -2.98
CA ARG A 46 1.79 -3.70 -3.02
C ARG A 46 0.40 -3.24 -3.47
N TYR A 47 -0.22 -4.06 -4.28
CA TYR A 47 -1.57 -3.78 -4.77
C TYR A 47 -2.45 -4.94 -4.37
N LEU A 48 -3.45 -4.65 -3.57
CA LEU A 48 -4.42 -5.63 -3.10
C LEU A 48 -5.58 -5.66 -4.08
N ALA A 49 -6.00 -6.84 -4.48
CA ALA A 49 -7.16 -7.03 -5.33
C ALA A 49 -8.04 -8.13 -4.75
N VAL A 50 -9.32 -7.86 -4.71
CA VAL A 50 -10.35 -8.80 -4.26
C VAL A 50 -11.17 -9.22 -5.48
N TYR A 51 -11.33 -10.52 -5.62
CA TYR A 51 -12.09 -11.13 -6.70
C TYR A 51 -13.28 -11.89 -6.12
N ASP A 52 -14.42 -11.82 -6.82
CA ASP A 52 -15.52 -12.77 -6.67
C ASP A 52 -15.48 -13.70 -7.87
N ASP A 53 -15.06 -14.95 -7.63
CA ASP A 53 -14.61 -15.89 -8.64
C ASP A 53 -13.49 -15.29 -9.49
N GLU A 54 -13.70 -14.98 -10.76
CA GLU A 54 -12.73 -14.37 -11.66
C GLU A 54 -12.95 -12.86 -11.86
N THR A 55 -13.98 -12.29 -11.23
CA THR A 55 -14.37 -10.89 -11.40
C THR A 55 -13.74 -10.02 -10.32
N LEU A 56 -12.96 -9.01 -10.71
CA LEU A 56 -12.37 -8.05 -9.77
C LEU A 56 -13.48 -7.18 -9.17
N VAL A 57 -13.60 -7.16 -7.85
CA VAL A 57 -14.65 -6.42 -7.12
C VAL A 57 -14.12 -5.27 -6.29
N ALA A 58 -12.87 -5.34 -5.84
CA ALA A 58 -12.24 -4.23 -5.10
C ALA A 58 -10.72 -4.25 -5.25
N VAL A 59 -10.12 -3.07 -5.08
CA VAL A 59 -8.66 -2.89 -5.06
C VAL A 59 -8.24 -1.87 -4.01
N ALA A 60 -7.01 -1.99 -3.54
CA ALA A 60 -6.38 -0.99 -2.69
C ALA A 60 -4.87 -0.93 -2.98
N ALA A 61 -4.31 0.27 -2.98
CA ALA A 61 -2.86 0.42 -2.92
C ALA A 61 -2.36 0.18 -1.51
N ALA A 62 -1.17 -0.37 -1.38
CA ALA A 62 -0.48 -0.58 -0.12
C ALA A 62 1.03 -0.42 -0.34
N PHE A 63 1.75 -0.22 0.71
CA PHE A 63 3.20 -0.17 0.65
C PHE A 63 3.85 -0.75 1.90
N ILE A 64 5.08 -1.19 1.74
CA ILE A 64 5.96 -1.62 2.82
C ILE A 64 7.10 -0.63 2.87
N THR A 65 7.34 -0.05 4.03
CA THR A 65 8.48 0.84 4.25
C THR A 65 9.17 0.52 5.57
N TYR A 66 10.39 1.04 5.73
CA TYR A 66 11.14 0.92 6.97
C TYR A 66 11.19 2.26 7.68
N TYR A 67 10.67 2.29 8.89
CA TYR A 67 10.74 3.45 9.75
C TYR A 67 11.89 3.29 10.74
N ARG A 68 12.76 4.31 10.82
CA ARG A 68 13.85 4.34 11.78
C ARG A 68 13.36 5.00 13.08
N LEU A 69 13.43 4.25 14.18
CA LEU A 69 12.98 4.72 15.50
C LEU A 69 13.94 5.75 16.12
N ASP A 70 15.17 5.88 15.60
CA ASP A 70 16.18 6.81 16.11
C ASP A 70 15.97 8.26 15.66
N THR A 71 15.07 8.54 14.71
CA THR A 71 14.82 9.90 14.21
C THR A 71 14.17 10.83 15.24
N THR A 72 13.54 10.27 16.27
CA THR A 72 12.84 11.03 17.32
C THR A 72 13.67 11.21 18.58
N VAL A 73 14.86 10.61 18.66
CA VAL A 73 15.70 10.64 19.87
C VAL A 73 16.77 11.72 19.76
N SER A 74 16.76 12.69 20.68
CA SER A 74 17.73 13.78 20.77
C SER A 74 18.60 13.69 22.03
N GLY A 75 19.77 14.33 22.00
CA GLY A 75 20.65 14.43 23.17
C GLY A 75 21.37 13.11 23.54
N ALA A 76 21.42 12.78 24.83
CA ALA A 76 22.14 11.61 25.35
C ALA A 76 21.59 10.28 24.82
N GLY A 77 20.30 10.23 24.49
CA GLY A 77 19.66 9.07 23.88
C GLY A 77 20.25 8.72 22.49
N LYS A 78 20.69 9.71 21.72
CA LYS A 78 21.28 9.50 20.39
C LYS A 78 22.56 8.64 20.47
N ARG A 79 23.42 8.88 21.47
CA ARG A 79 24.64 8.07 21.67
C ARG A 79 24.34 6.64 22.05
N PHE A 80 23.25 6.42 22.79
CA PHE A 80 22.79 5.08 23.14
C PHE A 80 22.24 4.33 21.92
N THR A 81 21.41 4.99 21.11
CA THR A 81 20.86 4.39 19.88
C THR A 81 21.96 4.08 18.86
N GLU A 82 22.96 4.95 18.69
CA GLU A 82 24.13 4.72 17.83
C GLU A 82 24.96 3.50 18.30
N ARG A 83 25.11 3.30 19.60
CA ARG A 83 25.76 2.10 20.16
C ARG A 83 24.94 0.83 19.93
N LEU A 84 23.63 0.90 20.11
CA LEU A 84 22.72 -0.22 19.86
C LEU A 84 22.72 -0.64 18.39
N GLU A 85 22.66 0.31 17.47
CA GLU A 85 22.71 0.07 16.02
C GLU A 85 24.06 -0.55 15.60
N ARG A 86 25.17 -0.18 16.29
CA ARG A 86 26.49 -0.74 16.03
C ARG A 86 26.61 -2.19 16.52
N LEU A 87 25.94 -2.54 17.63
CA LEU A 87 25.95 -3.90 18.20
C LEU A 87 24.94 -4.82 17.48
N TRP A 88 23.79 -4.27 17.09
CA TRP A 88 22.70 -4.98 16.38
C TRP A 88 22.20 -4.12 15.23
N PRO A 89 22.81 -4.24 14.04
CA PRO A 89 22.36 -3.49 12.86
C PRO A 89 20.90 -3.79 12.52
N GLY A 90 20.09 -2.74 12.43
CA GLY A 90 18.67 -2.86 12.08
C GLY A 90 17.71 -3.05 13.27
N VAL A 91 18.19 -3.12 14.51
CA VAL A 91 17.32 -3.27 15.71
C VAL A 91 16.35 -2.10 15.88
N LEU A 92 16.70 -0.91 15.36
CA LEU A 92 15.88 0.30 15.42
C LEU A 92 15.05 0.53 14.14
N ARG A 93 14.96 -0.47 13.25
CA ARG A 93 14.15 -0.40 12.03
C ARG A 93 12.85 -1.14 12.23
N LEU A 94 11.73 -0.42 12.15
CA LEU A 94 10.40 -0.99 12.16
C LEU A 94 9.92 -1.14 10.72
N GLN A 95 9.54 -2.34 10.33
CA GLN A 95 8.88 -2.56 9.06
C GLN A 95 7.39 -2.23 9.20
N LEU A 96 6.94 -1.25 8.44
CA LEU A 96 5.55 -0.82 8.40
C LEU A 96 4.87 -1.34 7.15
N TYR A 97 3.68 -1.90 7.34
CA TYR A 97 2.74 -2.24 6.28
C TYR A 97 1.60 -1.23 6.36
N ALA A 98 1.42 -0.45 5.32
CA ALA A 98 0.37 0.56 5.27
C ALA A 98 -0.51 0.35 4.04
N ILE A 99 -1.81 0.51 4.22
CA ILE A 99 -2.78 0.53 3.13
C ILE A 99 -3.01 1.98 2.75
N GLY A 100 -3.04 2.27 1.45
CA GLY A 100 -3.16 3.61 0.90
C GLY A 100 -1.88 4.07 0.19
N SER A 101 -1.85 5.32 -0.20
CA SER A 101 -0.69 5.98 -0.81
C SER A 101 0.00 6.88 0.21
N PRO A 102 1.34 6.91 0.28
CA PRO A 102 2.08 7.78 1.19
C PRO A 102 1.97 9.26 0.81
N VAL A 103 1.47 9.56 -0.39
CA VAL A 103 1.28 10.93 -0.91
C VAL A 103 -0.18 11.37 -0.85
N ALA A 104 -1.12 10.46 -0.54
CA ALA A 104 -2.53 10.77 -0.36
C ALA A 104 -2.84 11.03 1.12
N GLU A 105 -3.69 12.01 1.38
CA GLU A 105 -4.26 12.24 2.71
C GLU A 105 -5.33 11.21 3.08
N ARG A 106 -5.72 10.36 2.14
CA ARG A 106 -6.79 9.37 2.30
C ARG A 106 -6.27 7.97 2.01
N CYS A 107 -6.78 7.04 2.79
CA CYS A 107 -6.64 5.62 2.52
C CYS A 107 -7.93 5.14 1.89
N ASP A 108 -7.98 5.10 0.57
CA ASP A 108 -9.17 4.70 -0.17
C ASP A 108 -9.02 3.27 -0.70
N ALA A 109 -10.04 2.45 -0.46
CA ALA A 109 -10.25 1.19 -1.15
C ALA A 109 -11.25 1.43 -2.29
N GLY A 110 -10.84 1.12 -3.50
CA GLY A 110 -11.69 1.21 -4.67
C GLY A 110 -12.61 0.01 -4.77
N ILE A 111 -13.88 0.22 -5.11
CA ILE A 111 -14.86 -0.83 -5.34
C ILE A 111 -15.38 -0.68 -6.75
N ALA A 112 -15.35 -1.79 -7.50
CA ALA A 112 -15.79 -1.81 -8.89
C ALA A 112 -17.24 -1.32 -9.04
N SER A 113 -17.52 -0.61 -10.13
CA SER A 113 -18.80 0.07 -10.37
C SER A 113 -19.99 -0.91 -10.41
N HIS A 114 -19.76 -2.15 -10.88
CA HIS A 114 -20.77 -3.19 -10.96
C HIS A 114 -21.19 -3.79 -9.61
N VAL A 115 -20.43 -3.52 -8.51
CA VAL A 115 -20.75 -4.05 -7.17
C VAL A 115 -21.90 -3.26 -6.55
N PRO A 116 -23.04 -3.90 -6.22
CA PRO A 116 -24.20 -3.23 -5.61
C PRO A 116 -23.85 -2.59 -4.27
N GLN A 117 -24.43 -1.42 -3.98
CA GLN A 117 -24.15 -0.69 -2.73
C GLN A 117 -24.37 -1.52 -1.46
N GLY A 118 -25.36 -2.41 -1.45
CA GLY A 118 -25.64 -3.28 -0.31
C GLY A 118 -24.55 -4.33 -0.03
N GLN A 119 -23.77 -4.71 -1.04
CA GLN A 119 -22.72 -5.71 -0.93
C GLN A 119 -21.32 -5.10 -0.67
N ARG A 120 -21.14 -3.79 -0.86
CA ARG A 120 -19.85 -3.11 -0.69
C ARG A 120 -19.23 -3.31 0.69
N ARG A 121 -20.05 -3.36 1.75
CA ARG A 121 -19.59 -3.62 3.12
C ARG A 121 -19.06 -5.04 3.34
N LEU A 122 -19.54 -6.01 2.58
CA LEU A 122 -19.09 -7.40 2.68
C LEU A 122 -17.72 -7.58 2.01
N VAL A 123 -17.49 -6.89 0.90
CA VAL A 123 -16.22 -6.95 0.16
C VAL A 123 -15.04 -6.37 0.97
N ILE A 124 -15.30 -5.37 1.83
CA ILE A 124 -14.25 -4.74 2.67
C ILE A 124 -13.90 -5.57 3.92
N LYS A 125 -14.78 -6.52 4.32
CA LYS A 125 -14.57 -7.33 5.53
C LYS A 125 -13.71 -8.57 5.31
N HIS A 126 -13.41 -8.93 4.09
CA HIS A 126 -12.55 -10.07 3.70
C HIS A 126 -11.17 -9.60 3.28
#